data_e4058f3d03c1a7750c7e1d6d8283d58f
#
_entry.id   e4058f3d03c1a7750c7e1d6d8283d58f
#
_cell.length_a   1.000
_cell.length_b   1.000
_cell.length_c   1.000
_cell.angle_alpha   90.00
_cell.angle_beta   90.00
_cell.angle_gamma   90.00
#
_symmetry.space_group_name_H-M   'P 1'
#
loop_
_entity.id
_entity.type
_entity.pdbx_description
1 polymer ?
#
loop_
_entity_poly.entity_id
_entity_poly.type
_entity_poly.pdbx_seq_one_letter_code
_entity_poly.pdbx_strand_id
1 'polypeptide(L)'
;MKHFSYKLFLPFFLLFLYKKISIFENLYVIENENILVTFVVSEPKKMILAFVPPFLYLFILWMFTFLEWGMGWNFYHLGIKPRKAEGLFGIVTHIFIHSDFYHLLANTIPLLVLGWLLFYFYSDIAPKVFIWIWFLSGIFIWVAGRPGWHVGASSLIYGFIFFLFLSGIIRRHAPVIAVSLVVIFLYGSIIWNMFPIAELVN
;
A
#
# COMPACT_ATOMS: atom_id res chain seq x y z
N MET A 1 -2.88 -24.51 20.96
CA MET A 1 -2.92 -23.41 19.98
C MET A 1 -2.53 -22.13 20.71
N LYS A 2 -1.30 -21.63 20.45
CA LYS A 2 -0.79 -20.42 21.17
C LYS A 2 -1.23 -19.18 20.40
N HIS A 3 -1.98 -18.32 21.04
CA HIS A 3 -2.31 -16.98 20.57
C HIS A 3 -1.00 -16.19 20.34
N PHE A 4 -0.61 -16.03 19.08
CA PHE A 4 0.48 -15.13 18.73
C PHE A 4 -0.05 -13.71 18.76
N SER A 5 0.47 -12.91 19.69
CA SER A 5 -0.05 -11.60 20.05
C SER A 5 0.38 -10.55 19.03
N TYR A 6 -0.56 -10.07 18.21
CA TYR A 6 -0.43 -8.87 17.37
C TYR A 6 -0.12 -7.59 18.19
N LYS A 7 -0.09 -7.70 19.52
CA LYS A 7 0.25 -6.61 20.44
C LYS A 7 1.69 -6.10 20.30
N LEU A 8 2.62 -6.87 19.68
CA LEU A 8 4.02 -6.46 19.55
C LEU A 8 4.32 -5.72 18.23
N PHE A 9 3.57 -5.98 17.16
CA PHE A 9 3.85 -5.43 15.83
C PHE A 9 3.41 -3.97 15.68
N LEU A 10 2.23 -3.64 16.17
CA LEU A 10 1.66 -2.30 16.11
C LEU A 10 2.51 -1.24 16.85
N PRO A 11 3.00 -1.50 18.09
CA PRO A 11 3.84 -0.53 18.80
C PRO A 11 5.20 -0.30 18.10
N PHE A 12 5.80 -1.34 17.51
CA PHE A 12 7.10 -1.19 16.83
C PHE A 12 6.98 -0.35 15.56
N PHE A 13 5.92 -0.56 14.77
CA PHE A 13 5.63 0.23 13.57
C PHE A 13 5.26 1.68 13.93
N LEU A 14 4.47 1.88 14.99
CA LEU A 14 4.12 3.19 15.51
C LEU A 14 5.35 3.92 16.11
N LEU A 15 6.24 3.22 16.79
CA LEU A 15 7.48 3.78 17.32
C LEU A 15 8.46 4.19 16.21
N PHE A 16 8.53 3.39 15.13
CA PHE A 16 9.31 3.72 13.93
C PHE A 16 8.77 4.98 13.24
N LEU A 17 7.45 5.08 13.09
CA LEU A 17 6.78 6.26 12.56
C LEU A 17 7.01 7.49 13.45
N TYR A 18 6.83 7.35 14.76
CA TYR A 18 6.99 8.43 15.74
C TYR A 18 8.42 8.98 15.75
N LYS A 19 9.45 8.10 15.82
CA LYS A 19 10.86 8.52 15.88
C LYS A 19 11.32 9.22 14.58
N LYS A 20 10.73 8.92 13.42
CA LYS A 20 11.04 9.61 12.17
C LYS A 20 10.20 10.86 11.92
N ILE A 21 8.98 10.91 12.45
CA ILE A 21 8.09 12.08 12.34
C ILE A 21 8.61 13.24 13.21
N SER A 22 9.19 12.96 14.38
CA SER A 22 9.76 13.99 15.28
C SER A 22 10.96 14.74 14.68
N ILE A 23 11.63 14.17 13.67
CA ILE A 23 12.73 14.83 12.95
C ILE A 23 12.22 15.92 11.99
N PHE A 24 10.93 15.89 11.63
CA PHE A 24 10.32 16.80 10.66
C PHE A 24 9.47 17.94 11.29
N GLU A 25 9.45 18.08 12.62
CA GLU A 25 8.67 19.15 13.30
C GLU A 25 9.11 20.59 12.98
N ASN A 26 10.22 20.77 12.27
CA ASN A 26 10.75 22.11 11.94
C ASN A 26 10.41 22.62 10.54
N LEU A 27 9.51 21.99 9.80
CA LEU A 27 9.16 22.41 8.44
C LEU A 27 7.65 22.59 8.26
N TYR A 28 7.25 23.86 8.19
CA TYR A 28 6.00 24.44 7.65
C TYR A 28 4.75 24.39 8.52
N VAL A 29 4.61 25.43 9.34
CA VAL A 29 3.31 26.05 9.60
C VAL A 29 3.01 26.96 8.40
N ILE A 30 2.07 26.62 7.54
CA ILE A 30 1.50 27.51 6.53
C ILE A 30 0.01 27.67 6.85
N GLU A 31 -0.31 28.85 7.39
CA GLU A 31 -1.66 29.39 7.45
C GLU A 31 -2.07 29.82 6.02
N ASN A 32 -3.04 29.15 5.38
CA ASN A 32 -4.07 29.78 4.53
C ASN A 32 -4.91 28.77 3.74
N GLU A 33 -6.18 29.12 3.52
CA GLU A 33 -7.29 28.32 3.02
C GLU A 33 -7.24 27.87 1.54
N ASN A 34 -6.18 28.20 0.77
CA ASN A 34 -6.05 27.85 -0.65
C ASN A 34 -4.95 26.82 -0.95
N ILE A 35 -4.67 25.93 0.01
CA ILE A 35 -3.48 25.07 0.02
C ILE A 35 -3.42 24.11 -1.17
N LEU A 36 -4.54 23.52 -1.58
CA LEU A 36 -4.53 22.51 -2.64
C LEU A 36 -4.20 23.07 -4.02
N VAL A 37 -4.76 24.23 -4.35
CA VAL A 37 -4.54 24.88 -5.64
C VAL A 37 -3.14 25.49 -5.72
N THR A 38 -2.67 26.11 -4.63
CA THR A 38 -1.34 26.72 -4.58
C THR A 38 -0.23 25.68 -4.63
N PHE A 39 -0.40 24.52 -3.97
CA PHE A 39 0.58 23.42 -4.02
C PHE A 39 0.71 22.81 -5.42
N VAL A 40 -0.41 22.61 -6.11
CA VAL A 40 -0.42 22.02 -7.47
C VAL A 40 0.22 22.98 -8.49
N VAL A 41 0.09 24.27 -8.30
CA VAL A 41 0.60 25.28 -9.25
C VAL A 41 2.07 25.64 -9.00
N SER A 42 2.58 25.50 -7.77
CA SER A 42 3.91 26.00 -7.42
C SER A 42 5.08 25.07 -7.76
N GLU A 43 4.88 23.75 -7.90
CA GLU A 43 5.99 22.81 -8.13
C GLU A 43 5.68 21.72 -9.18
N PRO A 44 5.46 22.07 -10.46
CA PRO A 44 5.09 21.09 -11.48
C PRO A 44 6.14 19.99 -11.69
N LYS A 45 7.43 20.31 -11.53
CA LYS A 45 8.53 19.32 -11.62
C LYS A 45 8.44 18.26 -10.53
N LYS A 46 8.16 18.66 -9.30
CA LYS A 46 8.00 17.71 -8.17
C LYS A 46 6.81 16.81 -8.37
N MET A 47 5.70 17.34 -8.87
CA MET A 47 4.51 16.53 -9.20
C MET A 47 4.81 15.45 -10.22
N ILE A 48 5.47 15.82 -11.33
CA ILE A 48 5.83 14.87 -12.40
C ILE A 48 6.83 13.82 -11.87
N LEU A 49 7.86 14.25 -11.13
CA LEU A 49 8.85 13.34 -10.56
C LEU A 49 8.22 12.36 -9.56
N ALA A 50 7.27 12.82 -8.75
CA ALA A 50 6.56 11.97 -7.81
C ALA A 50 5.66 10.92 -8.49
N PHE A 51 5.22 11.19 -9.72
CA PHE A 51 4.40 10.27 -10.51
C PHE A 51 5.21 9.12 -11.11
N VAL A 52 6.50 9.34 -11.38
CA VAL A 52 7.35 8.36 -12.08
C VAL A 52 7.45 7.01 -11.34
N PRO A 53 7.77 6.93 -10.04
CA PRO A 53 7.94 5.63 -9.38
C PRO A 53 6.66 4.77 -9.38
N PRO A 54 5.46 5.28 -9.00
CA PRO A 54 4.25 4.45 -9.04
C PRO A 54 3.86 4.08 -10.49
N PHE A 55 4.10 4.95 -11.46
CA PHE A 55 3.87 4.63 -12.88
C PHE A 55 4.78 3.50 -13.37
N LEU A 56 6.08 3.55 -13.05
CA LEU A 56 7.02 2.48 -13.39
C LEU A 56 6.63 1.15 -12.72
N TYR A 57 6.21 1.20 -11.46
CA TYR A 57 5.74 0.00 -10.77
C TYR A 57 4.50 -0.58 -11.47
N LEU A 58 3.51 0.24 -11.80
CA LEU A 58 2.34 -0.20 -12.56
C LEU A 58 2.71 -0.75 -13.94
N PHE A 59 3.63 -0.12 -14.64
CA PHE A 59 4.12 -0.62 -15.92
C PHE A 59 4.68 -2.04 -15.80
N ILE A 60 5.45 -2.31 -14.73
CA ILE A 60 5.97 -3.65 -14.43
C ILE A 60 4.82 -4.63 -14.17
N LEU A 61 3.80 -4.27 -13.40
CA LEU A 61 2.64 -5.13 -13.13
C LEU A 61 1.90 -5.51 -14.41
N TRP A 62 1.62 -4.53 -15.24
CA TRP A 62 0.96 -4.75 -16.53
C TRP A 62 1.81 -5.60 -17.47
N MET A 63 3.13 -5.38 -17.50
CA MET A 63 4.06 -6.19 -18.29
C MET A 63 4.03 -7.67 -17.85
N PHE A 64 4.07 -7.95 -16.53
CA PHE A 64 3.97 -9.32 -16.04
C PHE A 64 2.65 -9.98 -16.44
N THR A 65 1.53 -9.30 -16.32
CA THR A 65 0.22 -9.82 -16.69
C THR A 65 0.11 -10.08 -18.20
N PHE A 66 0.64 -9.19 -19.04
CA PHE A 66 0.66 -9.42 -20.49
C PHE A 66 1.58 -10.58 -20.89
N LEU A 67 2.70 -10.78 -20.19
CA LEU A 67 3.57 -11.94 -20.41
C LEU A 67 2.85 -13.24 -20.02
N GLU A 68 2.14 -13.28 -18.89
CA GLU A 68 1.33 -14.44 -18.49
C GLU A 68 0.33 -14.80 -19.60
N TRP A 69 -0.41 -13.82 -20.12
CA TRP A 69 -1.40 -14.05 -21.15
C TRP A 69 -0.80 -14.46 -22.50
N GLY A 70 0.23 -13.74 -22.93
CA GLY A 70 0.84 -13.97 -24.24
C GLY A 70 1.57 -15.30 -24.34
N MET A 71 2.15 -15.78 -23.22
CA MET A 71 2.94 -17.01 -23.16
C MET A 71 2.15 -18.19 -22.57
N GLY A 72 0.93 -17.97 -22.10
CA GLY A 72 0.13 -19.01 -21.42
C GLY A 72 0.74 -19.45 -20.07
N TRP A 73 1.58 -18.61 -19.47
CA TRP A 73 2.19 -18.91 -18.18
C TRP A 73 1.20 -18.70 -17.04
N ASN A 74 1.44 -19.35 -15.91
CA ASN A 74 0.67 -19.17 -14.69
C ASN A 74 1.62 -18.99 -13.52
N PHE A 75 1.74 -17.75 -13.04
CA PHE A 75 2.58 -17.40 -11.89
C PHE A 75 1.84 -17.43 -10.54
N TYR A 76 0.58 -17.85 -10.52
CA TYR A 76 -0.24 -17.87 -9.31
C TYR A 76 0.41 -18.61 -8.14
N HIS A 77 1.17 -19.68 -8.44
CA HIS A 77 1.93 -20.45 -7.45
C HIS A 77 3.13 -19.72 -6.84
N LEU A 78 3.54 -18.56 -7.39
CA LEU A 78 4.55 -17.68 -6.81
C LEU A 78 3.94 -16.70 -5.81
N GLY A 79 2.66 -16.76 -5.52
CA GLY A 79 1.99 -16.03 -4.46
C GLY A 79 2.38 -16.50 -3.06
N ILE A 80 1.82 -15.84 -2.05
CA ILE A 80 2.00 -16.25 -0.65
C ILE A 80 1.03 -17.40 -0.34
N LYS A 81 1.55 -18.49 0.21
CA LYS A 81 0.73 -19.56 0.84
C LYS A 81 0.98 -19.54 2.33
N PRO A 82 0.00 -19.08 3.14
CA PRO A 82 0.21 -18.85 4.57
C PRO A 82 0.67 -20.10 5.31
N ARG A 83 1.68 -19.93 6.16
CA ARG A 83 2.25 -20.98 7.03
C ARG A 83 2.78 -22.21 6.28
N LYS A 84 3.04 -22.10 4.98
CA LYS A 84 3.66 -23.14 4.16
C LYS A 84 4.99 -22.66 3.61
N ALA A 85 6.01 -23.56 3.63
CA ALA A 85 7.35 -23.21 3.11
C ALA A 85 7.32 -22.83 1.62
N GLU A 86 6.48 -23.48 0.83
CA GLU A 86 6.27 -23.18 -0.60
C GLU A 86 5.79 -21.74 -0.86
N GLY A 87 5.12 -21.10 0.11
CA GLY A 87 4.64 -19.73 0.02
C GLY A 87 5.61 -18.66 0.53
N LEU A 88 6.79 -19.04 1.03
CA LEU A 88 7.76 -18.07 1.56
C LEU A 88 8.31 -17.13 0.47
N PHE A 89 8.57 -17.67 -0.73
CA PHE A 89 9.04 -16.87 -1.86
C PHE A 89 7.99 -15.82 -2.26
N GLY A 90 6.72 -16.15 -2.05
CA GLY A 90 5.60 -15.22 -2.28
C GLY A 90 5.68 -13.92 -1.46
N ILE A 91 6.40 -13.89 -0.32
CA ILE A 91 6.61 -12.65 0.45
C ILE A 91 7.24 -11.57 -0.43
N VAL A 92 8.08 -11.97 -1.39
CA VAL A 92 8.73 -11.07 -2.33
C VAL A 92 7.90 -10.86 -3.60
N THR A 93 7.28 -11.91 -4.11
CA THR A 93 6.71 -11.93 -5.47
C THR A 93 5.24 -11.59 -5.55
N HIS A 94 4.45 -11.77 -4.46
CA HIS A 94 2.99 -11.65 -4.49
C HIS A 94 2.47 -10.32 -5.05
N ILE A 95 3.20 -9.21 -4.83
CA ILE A 95 2.77 -7.88 -5.27
C ILE A 95 2.85 -7.69 -6.80
N PHE A 96 3.56 -8.57 -7.52
CA PHE A 96 3.70 -8.52 -8.98
C PHE A 96 2.68 -9.38 -9.71
N ILE A 97 2.03 -10.31 -9.03
CA ILE A 97 1.17 -11.34 -9.61
C ILE A 97 -0.28 -10.96 -9.36
N HIS A 98 -1.13 -11.13 -10.34
CA HIS A 98 -2.57 -10.89 -10.22
C HIS A 98 -3.35 -12.09 -10.70
N SER A 99 -4.47 -12.41 -10.03
CA SER A 99 -5.32 -13.55 -10.36
C SER A 99 -5.97 -13.43 -11.74
N ASP A 100 -6.29 -12.20 -12.12
CA ASP A 100 -6.99 -11.88 -13.35
C ASP A 100 -6.87 -10.39 -13.71
N PHE A 101 -7.34 -10.06 -14.92
CA PHE A 101 -7.31 -8.71 -15.46
C PHE A 101 -8.08 -7.69 -14.61
N TYR A 102 -9.26 -8.07 -14.13
CA TYR A 102 -10.10 -7.14 -13.36
C TYR A 102 -9.47 -6.83 -12.01
N HIS A 103 -8.79 -7.81 -11.39
CA HIS A 103 -8.03 -7.62 -10.16
C HIS A 103 -6.87 -6.63 -10.37
N LEU A 104 -6.11 -6.75 -11.46
CA LEU A 104 -5.05 -5.79 -11.80
C LEU A 104 -5.63 -4.39 -12.07
N LEU A 105 -6.74 -4.32 -12.84
CA LEU A 105 -7.39 -3.06 -13.17
C LEU A 105 -7.89 -2.35 -11.90
N ALA A 106 -8.50 -3.09 -10.97
CA ALA A 106 -8.98 -2.55 -9.69
C ALA A 106 -7.84 -2.00 -8.83
N ASN A 107 -6.64 -2.59 -8.90
CA ASN A 107 -5.46 -2.11 -8.18
C ASN A 107 -4.80 -0.89 -8.86
N THR A 108 -4.98 -0.70 -10.16
CA THR A 108 -4.24 0.29 -10.97
C THR A 108 -4.45 1.72 -10.48
N ILE A 109 -5.69 2.17 -10.35
CA ILE A 109 -6.00 3.56 -9.95
C ILE A 109 -5.57 3.83 -8.51
N PRO A 110 -5.91 2.99 -7.50
CA PRO A 110 -5.47 3.22 -6.12
C PRO A 110 -3.95 3.25 -5.96
N LEU A 111 -3.25 2.33 -6.61
CA LEU A 111 -1.78 2.31 -6.56
C LEU A 111 -1.16 3.57 -7.16
N LEU A 112 -1.71 4.04 -8.29
CA LEU A 112 -1.23 5.24 -8.93
C LEU A 112 -1.43 6.47 -8.03
N VAL A 113 -2.65 6.65 -7.52
CA VAL A 113 -3.01 7.82 -6.69
C VAL A 113 -2.26 7.80 -5.36
N LEU A 114 -2.33 6.69 -4.62
CA LEU A 114 -1.70 6.60 -3.30
C LEU A 114 -0.17 6.58 -3.40
N GLY A 115 0.37 5.90 -4.40
CA GLY A 115 1.80 5.91 -4.69
C GLY A 115 2.28 7.33 -5.03
N TRP A 116 1.57 8.04 -5.92
CA TRP A 116 1.88 9.42 -6.23
C TRP A 116 1.86 10.32 -4.99
N LEU A 117 0.82 10.23 -4.14
CA LEU A 117 0.74 10.97 -2.89
C LEU A 117 1.91 10.64 -1.96
N LEU A 118 2.26 9.36 -1.84
CA LEU A 118 3.40 8.93 -1.03
C LEU A 118 4.70 9.59 -1.51
N PHE A 119 5.00 9.52 -2.81
CA PHE A 119 6.22 10.10 -3.37
C PHE A 119 6.18 11.64 -3.42
N TYR A 120 5.01 12.25 -3.52
CA TYR A 120 4.86 13.69 -3.51
C TYR A 120 5.07 14.31 -2.11
N PHE A 121 4.36 13.77 -1.10
CA PHE A 121 4.40 14.33 0.26
C PHE A 121 5.56 13.80 1.12
N TYR A 122 6.13 12.66 0.77
CA TYR A 122 7.13 11.95 1.57
C TYR A 122 8.35 11.54 0.74
N SER A 123 8.76 12.33 -0.27
CA SER A 123 9.82 12.02 -1.25
C SER A 123 11.05 11.35 -0.65
N ASP A 124 11.56 11.89 0.48
CA ASP A 124 12.81 11.44 1.09
C ASP A 124 12.72 10.05 1.73
N ILE A 125 11.52 9.66 2.16
CA ILE A 125 11.28 8.38 2.83
C ILE A 125 10.40 7.43 2.02
N ALA A 126 9.76 7.91 0.95
CA ALA A 126 8.82 7.13 0.15
C ALA A 126 9.38 5.77 -0.32
N PRO A 127 10.62 5.67 -0.85
CA PRO A 127 11.17 4.37 -1.24
C PRO A 127 11.30 3.40 -0.05
N LYS A 128 11.68 3.91 1.11
CA LYS A 128 11.81 3.11 2.34
C LYS A 128 10.45 2.64 2.83
N VAL A 129 9.45 3.54 2.84
CA VAL A 129 8.06 3.22 3.21
C VAL A 129 7.50 2.17 2.28
N PHE A 130 7.70 2.31 0.96
CA PHE A 130 7.28 1.31 -0.02
C PHE A 130 7.86 -0.07 0.29
N ILE A 131 9.18 -0.16 0.47
CA ILE A 131 9.87 -1.42 0.76
C ILE A 131 9.38 -2.03 2.09
N TRP A 132 9.26 -1.22 3.14
CA TRP A 132 8.77 -1.72 4.42
C TRP A 132 7.33 -2.24 4.35
N ILE A 133 6.42 -1.52 3.69
CA ILE A 133 5.04 -1.96 3.51
C ILE A 133 5.01 -3.28 2.73
N TRP A 134 5.79 -3.38 1.65
CA TRP A 134 5.88 -4.59 0.84
C TRP A 134 6.25 -5.81 1.68
N PHE A 135 7.40 -5.75 2.36
CA PHE A 135 7.87 -6.91 3.13
C PHE A 135 6.99 -7.20 4.36
N LEU A 136 6.59 -6.17 5.10
CA LEU A 136 5.79 -6.34 6.30
C LEU A 136 4.39 -6.90 5.98
N SER A 137 3.75 -6.42 4.92
CA SER A 137 2.46 -6.97 4.48
C SER A 137 2.61 -8.43 4.04
N GLY A 138 3.66 -8.77 3.28
CA GLY A 138 3.94 -10.12 2.87
C GLY A 138 4.17 -11.07 4.05
N ILE A 139 4.98 -10.66 5.02
CA ILE A 139 5.21 -11.43 6.26
C ILE A 139 3.90 -11.58 7.04
N PHE A 140 3.11 -10.50 7.17
CA PHE A 140 1.84 -10.55 7.86
C PHE A 140 0.86 -11.52 7.20
N ILE A 141 0.73 -11.49 5.88
CA ILE A 141 -0.09 -12.43 5.11
C ILE A 141 0.42 -13.86 5.32
N TRP A 142 1.73 -14.09 5.29
CA TRP A 142 2.27 -15.44 5.48
C TRP A 142 1.99 -15.98 6.87
N VAL A 143 2.07 -15.15 7.92
CA VAL A 143 1.82 -15.55 9.32
C VAL A 143 0.33 -15.72 9.61
N ALA A 144 -0.49 -14.73 9.21
CA ALA A 144 -1.88 -14.58 9.66
C ALA A 144 -2.94 -14.74 8.56
N GLY A 145 -2.53 -14.92 7.30
CA GLY A 145 -3.45 -15.05 6.16
C GLY A 145 -4.34 -16.28 6.24
N ARG A 146 -5.47 -16.22 5.55
CA ARG A 146 -6.38 -17.38 5.37
C ARG A 146 -5.71 -18.47 4.53
N PRO A 147 -6.12 -19.74 4.66
CA PRO A 147 -5.66 -20.78 3.76
C PRO A 147 -5.94 -20.43 2.30
N GLY A 148 -4.96 -20.64 1.41
CA GLY A 148 -5.04 -20.33 -0.02
C GLY A 148 -3.82 -19.55 -0.48
N TRP A 149 -3.74 -19.34 -1.80
CA TRP A 149 -2.72 -18.48 -2.41
C TRP A 149 -3.15 -17.02 -2.38
N HIS A 150 -2.26 -16.16 -1.92
CA HIS A 150 -2.48 -14.72 -1.90
C HIS A 150 -1.57 -14.05 -2.93
N VAL A 151 -2.17 -13.33 -3.85
CA VAL A 151 -1.52 -12.56 -4.92
C VAL A 151 -2.15 -11.18 -5.03
N GLY A 152 -1.44 -10.25 -5.63
CA GLY A 152 -1.91 -8.90 -5.89
C GLY A 152 -1.23 -7.82 -5.06
N ALA A 153 -1.23 -6.63 -5.63
CA ALA A 153 -0.66 -5.44 -5.01
C ALA A 153 -1.59 -4.76 -3.98
N SER A 154 -2.76 -5.35 -3.70
CA SER A 154 -3.73 -4.82 -2.73
C SER A 154 -3.14 -4.62 -1.33
N SER A 155 -2.20 -5.46 -0.92
CA SER A 155 -1.48 -5.31 0.34
C SER A 155 -0.69 -3.99 0.44
N LEU A 156 -0.11 -3.51 -0.69
CA LEU A 156 0.52 -2.20 -0.77
C LEU A 156 -0.51 -1.08 -0.68
N ILE A 157 -1.66 -1.22 -1.34
CA ILE A 157 -2.75 -0.22 -1.29
C ILE A 157 -3.17 0.00 0.15
N TYR A 158 -3.44 -1.07 0.91
CA TYR A 158 -3.83 -0.96 2.32
C TYR A 158 -2.71 -0.37 3.19
N GLY A 159 -1.49 -0.77 2.94
CA GLY A 159 -0.33 -0.21 3.63
C GLY A 159 -0.16 1.29 3.35
N PHE A 160 -0.33 1.73 2.10
CA PHE A 160 -0.28 3.15 1.74
C PHE A 160 -1.44 3.95 2.36
N ILE A 161 -2.67 3.42 2.31
CA ILE A 161 -3.82 4.04 2.98
C ILE A 161 -3.51 4.27 4.46
N PHE A 162 -3.09 3.21 5.15
CA PHE A 162 -2.80 3.26 6.58
C PHE A 162 -1.68 4.26 6.89
N PHE A 163 -0.58 4.22 6.13
CA PHE A 163 0.54 5.14 6.31
C PHE A 163 0.12 6.59 6.06
N LEU A 164 -0.51 6.88 4.93
CA LEU A 164 -0.92 8.23 4.55
C LEU A 164 -1.98 8.79 5.52
N PHE A 165 -2.98 7.99 5.88
CA PHE A 165 -4.01 8.40 6.81
C PHE A 165 -3.43 8.72 8.19
N LEU A 166 -2.65 7.80 8.77
CA LEU A 166 -2.06 7.98 10.08
C LEU A 166 -1.05 9.15 10.11
N SER A 167 -0.18 9.21 9.11
CA SER A 167 0.79 10.32 8.99
C SER A 167 0.10 11.66 8.73
N GLY A 168 -1.01 11.66 7.98
CA GLY A 168 -1.86 12.82 7.77
C GLY A 168 -2.46 13.36 9.08
N ILE A 169 -3.00 12.48 9.91
CA ILE A 169 -3.51 12.83 11.26
C ILE A 169 -2.41 13.42 12.12
N ILE A 170 -1.26 12.74 12.21
CA ILE A 170 -0.13 13.17 13.05
C ILE A 170 0.39 14.55 12.61
N ARG A 171 0.46 14.78 11.30
CA ARG A 171 0.91 16.05 10.72
C ARG A 171 -0.20 17.09 10.59
N ARG A 172 -1.43 16.76 10.95
CA ARG A 172 -2.61 17.62 10.76
C ARG A 172 -2.78 18.09 9.31
N HIS A 173 -2.44 17.23 8.35
CA HIS A 173 -2.48 17.56 6.92
C HIS A 173 -3.80 17.08 6.29
N ALA A 174 -4.81 17.93 6.33
CA ALA A 174 -6.17 17.63 5.89
C ALA A 174 -6.28 17.05 4.46
N PRO A 175 -5.56 17.52 3.43
CA PRO A 175 -5.63 16.96 2.08
C PRO A 175 -5.24 15.47 2.03
N VAL A 176 -4.17 15.07 2.73
CA VAL A 176 -3.72 13.66 2.77
C VAL A 176 -4.75 12.78 3.47
N ILE A 177 -5.34 13.29 4.57
CA ILE A 177 -6.42 12.58 5.29
C ILE A 177 -7.63 12.41 4.36
N ALA A 178 -8.07 13.48 3.70
CA ALA A 178 -9.24 13.46 2.83
C ALA A 178 -9.10 12.45 1.69
N VAL A 179 -7.96 12.44 0.98
CA VAL A 179 -7.72 11.47 -0.09
C VAL A 179 -7.69 10.04 0.43
N SER A 180 -7.05 9.79 1.59
CA SER A 180 -7.03 8.47 2.20
C SER A 180 -8.45 8.00 2.55
N LEU A 181 -9.30 8.88 3.08
CA LEU A 181 -10.71 8.56 3.37
C LEU A 181 -11.51 8.27 2.10
N VAL A 182 -11.31 9.05 1.03
CA VAL A 182 -11.97 8.79 -0.27
C VAL A 182 -11.58 7.41 -0.79
N VAL A 183 -10.30 7.04 -0.74
CA VAL A 183 -9.88 5.71 -1.18
C VAL A 183 -10.45 4.61 -0.28
N ILE A 184 -10.48 4.79 1.04
CA ILE A 184 -11.13 3.85 1.96
C ILE A 184 -12.62 3.69 1.61
N PHE A 185 -13.32 4.78 1.31
CA PHE A 185 -14.73 4.74 0.95
C PHE A 185 -14.97 4.01 -0.37
N LEU A 186 -14.19 4.31 -1.40
CA LEU A 186 -14.33 3.70 -2.72
C LEU A 186 -13.95 2.21 -2.74
N TYR A 187 -12.95 1.84 -1.95
CA TYR A 187 -12.37 0.48 -1.95
C TYR A 187 -12.64 -0.29 -0.65
N GLY A 188 -13.40 0.27 0.27
CA GLY A 188 -13.67 -0.32 1.59
C GLY A 188 -14.40 -1.65 1.53
N SER A 189 -15.24 -1.89 0.52
CA SER A 189 -15.90 -3.19 0.30
C SER A 189 -14.88 -4.30 0.03
N ILE A 190 -13.78 -3.99 -0.64
CA ILE A 190 -12.68 -4.94 -0.89
C ILE A 190 -11.95 -5.23 0.42
N ILE A 191 -11.74 -4.21 1.27
CA ILE A 191 -11.17 -4.34 2.61
C ILE A 191 -12.04 -5.25 3.48
N TRP A 192 -13.36 -5.04 3.45
CA TRP A 192 -14.31 -5.81 4.24
C TRP A 192 -14.27 -7.30 3.91
N ASN A 193 -14.14 -7.65 2.64
CA ASN A 193 -14.03 -9.04 2.19
C ASN A 193 -12.71 -9.73 2.61
N MET A 194 -11.70 -8.99 3.07
CA MET A 194 -10.46 -9.57 3.59
C MET A 194 -10.58 -10.02 5.05
N PHE A 195 -11.54 -9.50 5.81
CA PHE A 195 -11.74 -9.91 7.19
C PHE A 195 -12.68 -11.14 7.27
N PRO A 196 -12.36 -12.15 8.10
CA PRO A 196 -13.15 -13.38 8.22
C PRO A 196 -14.51 -13.17 8.94
N ILE A 197 -14.89 -11.93 9.21
CA ILE A 197 -16.14 -11.57 9.90
C ILE A 197 -17.37 -11.97 9.07
N ALA A 198 -17.25 -12.01 7.73
CA ALA A 198 -18.35 -12.41 6.86
C ALA A 198 -18.75 -13.89 7.01
N GLU A 199 -17.87 -14.76 7.50
CA GLU A 199 -18.15 -16.19 7.74
C GLU A 199 -18.78 -16.47 9.13
N LEU A 200 -18.77 -15.47 10.03
CA LEU A 200 -19.33 -15.60 11.38
C LEU A 200 -20.80 -15.15 11.48
N VAL A 201 -21.36 -14.60 10.41
CA VAL A 201 -22.70 -14.00 10.38
C VAL A 201 -23.70 -14.82 9.53
N ASN A 202 -23.27 -15.94 8.93
CA ASN A 202 -24.16 -16.87 8.21
C ASN A 202 -24.33 -18.18 8.98
#